data_2e2b094f3673e6e047f9e3b9f33ba519
#
_entry.id   2e2b094f3673e6e047f9e3b9f33ba519
#
_cell.length_a   1.000
_cell.length_b   1.000
_cell.length_c   1.000
_cell.angle_alpha   90.00
_cell.angle_beta   90.00
_cell.angle_gamma   90.00
#
_symmetry.space_group_name_H-M   'P 1'
#
loop_
_entity.id
_entity.type
_entity.pdbx_description
1 polymer ?
#
loop_
_entity_poly.entity_id
_entity_poly.type
_entity_poly.pdbx_seq_one_letter_code
_entity_poly.pdbx_strand_id
1 'polypeptide(L)'
;MTLARAQEAKLDLVCRKLRLQPGERFLDIGAGWGALLLWAAEHYGVDATGITVSRNQHAHVQQLIAARGLAGRVRVQLCDYRELQAEKPFDKVASVGMFEHVGRAKMSAYFATVRNLLHPGGLLLNHGITAGGVDNAQLGAGMGDFIEQYIFPGGELLHASAVLHDMAQAGLEMVDTENLRPHYARTLWAWSDALEAALEPARQVLLAQTGPERADKALRAYRLYLAGSALGFERGWMALHQMLAVHPDGNMGSGTLTGAQSAYPFTRDYIYTEAPTSCSTNSNPAPLPI
;
A
#
# COMPACT_ATOMS: atom_id res chain seq x y z
N MET A 1 -19.72 2.30 9.83
CA MET A 1 -19.05 2.34 8.51
C MET A 1 -18.84 0.89 8.08
N THR A 2 -19.17 0.53 6.85
CA THR A 2 -18.91 -0.80 6.28
C THR A 2 -17.42 -0.93 5.91
N LEU A 3 -16.91 -2.17 5.76
CA LEU A 3 -15.54 -2.41 5.31
C LEU A 3 -15.28 -1.79 3.93
N ALA A 4 -16.21 -1.95 2.98
CA ALA A 4 -16.09 -1.35 1.65
C ALA A 4 -15.90 0.17 1.73
N ARG A 5 -16.73 0.86 2.51
CA ARG A 5 -16.61 2.32 2.70
C ARG A 5 -15.30 2.72 3.37
N ALA A 6 -14.79 1.91 4.30
CA ALA A 6 -13.48 2.14 4.93
C ALA A 6 -12.34 1.98 3.93
N GLN A 7 -12.43 1.02 3.00
CA GLN A 7 -11.44 0.85 1.93
C GLN A 7 -11.46 2.03 0.94
N GLU A 8 -12.62 2.49 0.51
CA GLU A 8 -12.75 3.70 -0.32
C GLU A 8 -12.12 4.91 0.36
N ALA A 9 -12.44 5.14 1.65
CA ALA A 9 -11.87 6.23 2.43
C ALA A 9 -10.33 6.13 2.54
N LYS A 10 -9.79 4.91 2.64
CA LYS A 10 -8.33 4.69 2.63
C LYS A 10 -7.71 5.07 1.27
N LEU A 11 -8.33 4.67 0.16
CA LEU A 11 -7.84 5.01 -1.18
C LEU A 11 -7.82 6.52 -1.39
N ASP A 12 -8.91 7.18 -0.99
CA ASP A 12 -9.04 8.62 -1.07
C ASP A 12 -8.03 9.37 -0.17
N LEU A 13 -7.82 8.88 1.06
CA LEU A 13 -6.81 9.43 1.97
C LEU A 13 -5.39 9.37 1.39
N VAL A 14 -5.03 8.26 0.73
CA VAL A 14 -3.73 8.11 0.04
C VAL A 14 -3.60 9.15 -1.07
N CYS A 15 -4.63 9.30 -1.90
CA CYS A 15 -4.63 10.26 -3.00
C CYS A 15 -4.55 11.71 -2.50
N ARG A 16 -5.27 12.05 -1.43
CA ARG A 16 -5.22 13.39 -0.81
C ARG A 16 -3.85 13.67 -0.19
N LYS A 17 -3.26 12.74 0.54
CA LYS A 17 -1.90 12.90 1.10
C LYS A 17 -0.87 13.14 0.00
N LEU A 18 -0.97 12.43 -1.11
CA LEU A 18 -0.13 12.66 -2.28
C LEU A 18 -0.49 13.93 -3.05
N ARG A 19 -1.62 14.60 -2.73
CA ARG A 19 -2.09 15.80 -3.43
C ARG A 19 -2.21 15.57 -4.93
N LEU A 20 -2.77 14.42 -5.34
CA LEU A 20 -2.90 14.06 -6.73
C LEU A 20 -3.69 15.11 -7.52
N GLN A 21 -3.15 15.51 -8.69
CA GLN A 21 -3.77 16.44 -9.60
C GLN A 21 -4.00 15.79 -10.97
N PRO A 22 -5.03 16.23 -11.73
CA PRO A 22 -5.26 15.73 -13.08
C PRO A 22 -4.03 15.88 -13.98
N GLY A 23 -3.71 14.82 -14.71
CA GLY A 23 -2.59 14.79 -15.65
C GLY A 23 -1.23 14.49 -15.03
N GLU A 24 -1.08 14.48 -13.70
CA GLU A 24 0.16 14.04 -13.05
C GLU A 24 0.45 12.56 -13.34
N ARG A 25 1.73 12.23 -13.45
CA ARG A 25 2.22 10.84 -13.59
C ARG A 25 2.31 10.19 -12.22
N PHE A 26 1.46 9.21 -11.99
CA PHE A 26 1.37 8.48 -10.72
C PHE A 26 1.89 7.05 -10.88
N LEU A 27 2.74 6.59 -9.96
CA LEU A 27 3.22 5.22 -9.88
C LEU A 27 2.67 4.53 -8.62
N ASP A 28 2.07 3.34 -8.81
CA ASP A 28 1.67 2.44 -7.72
C ASP A 28 2.59 1.20 -7.70
N ILE A 29 3.53 1.16 -6.75
CA ILE A 29 4.50 0.07 -6.61
C ILE A 29 3.85 -1.06 -5.81
N GLY A 30 3.65 -2.20 -6.47
CA GLY A 30 2.89 -3.30 -5.88
C GLY A 30 1.38 -3.05 -5.98
N ALA A 31 0.89 -2.72 -7.18
CA ALA A 31 -0.50 -2.31 -7.42
C ALA A 31 -1.56 -3.35 -6.99
N GLY A 32 -1.15 -4.59 -6.68
CA GLY A 32 -2.04 -5.63 -6.22
C GLY A 32 -3.17 -5.90 -7.22
N TRP A 33 -4.40 -5.89 -6.76
CA TRP A 33 -5.60 -6.06 -7.58
C TRP A 33 -6.08 -4.75 -8.23
N GLY A 34 -5.29 -3.67 -8.17
CA GLY A 34 -5.50 -2.43 -8.90
C GLY A 34 -6.39 -1.39 -8.21
N ALA A 35 -6.81 -1.61 -6.97
CA ALA A 35 -7.77 -0.73 -6.31
C ALA A 35 -7.30 0.74 -6.25
N LEU A 36 -6.07 1.01 -5.77
CA LEU A 36 -5.53 2.37 -5.69
C LEU A 36 -5.26 2.96 -7.08
N LEU A 37 -4.69 2.16 -7.98
CA LEU A 37 -4.36 2.54 -9.34
C LEU A 37 -5.60 3.06 -10.09
N LEU A 38 -6.70 2.30 -10.05
CA LEU A 38 -7.95 2.64 -10.72
C LEU A 38 -8.64 3.82 -10.03
N TRP A 39 -8.71 3.83 -8.69
CA TRP A 39 -9.29 4.92 -7.91
C TRP A 39 -8.61 6.25 -8.22
N ALA A 40 -7.29 6.29 -8.21
CA ALA A 40 -6.53 7.51 -8.51
C ALA A 40 -6.82 8.04 -9.92
N ALA A 41 -6.90 7.16 -10.92
CA ALA A 41 -7.20 7.57 -12.29
C ALA A 41 -8.65 8.06 -12.46
N GLU A 42 -9.62 7.39 -11.83
CA GLU A 42 -11.05 7.71 -11.95
C GLU A 42 -11.42 9.00 -11.20
N HIS A 43 -10.90 9.17 -9.97
CA HIS A 43 -11.33 10.27 -9.09
C HIS A 43 -10.39 11.48 -9.13
N TYR A 44 -9.11 11.27 -9.46
CA TYR A 44 -8.10 12.35 -9.48
C TYR A 44 -7.55 12.64 -10.87
N GLY A 45 -7.92 11.87 -11.89
CA GLY A 45 -7.57 12.16 -13.27
C GLY A 45 -6.08 12.01 -13.62
N VAL A 46 -5.31 11.29 -12.82
CA VAL A 46 -3.87 11.07 -13.04
C VAL A 46 -3.59 10.12 -14.21
N ASP A 47 -2.40 10.22 -14.78
CA ASP A 47 -1.81 9.23 -15.70
C ASP A 47 -1.12 8.14 -14.86
N ALA A 48 -1.82 7.03 -14.63
CA ALA A 48 -1.45 6.04 -13.64
C ALA A 48 -0.70 4.84 -14.22
N THR A 49 0.42 4.50 -13.61
CA THR A 49 1.19 3.27 -13.90
C THR A 49 1.25 2.42 -12.64
N GLY A 50 0.80 1.17 -12.72
CA GLY A 50 0.97 0.19 -11.66
C GLY A 50 1.99 -0.88 -12.04
N ILE A 51 2.75 -1.36 -11.07
CA ILE A 51 3.63 -2.52 -11.27
C ILE A 51 3.29 -3.64 -10.29
N THR A 52 3.41 -4.87 -10.74
CA THR A 52 3.25 -6.07 -9.90
C THR A 52 4.12 -7.20 -10.43
N VAL A 53 4.57 -8.09 -9.56
CA VAL A 53 5.28 -9.32 -9.94
C VAL A 53 4.34 -10.53 -10.11
N SER A 54 3.06 -10.37 -9.78
CA SER A 54 2.05 -11.41 -9.89
C SER A 54 1.37 -11.42 -11.26
N ARG A 55 1.50 -12.52 -12.01
CA ARG A 55 0.82 -12.69 -13.31
C ARG A 55 -0.69 -12.63 -13.18
N ASN A 56 -1.26 -13.20 -12.10
CA ASN A 56 -2.70 -13.20 -11.87
C ASN A 56 -3.23 -11.79 -11.61
N GLN A 57 -2.55 -11.02 -10.77
CA GLN A 57 -2.90 -9.62 -10.50
C GLN A 57 -2.80 -8.77 -11.77
N HIS A 58 -1.70 -8.92 -12.52
CA HIS A 58 -1.50 -8.22 -13.77
C HIS A 58 -2.65 -8.47 -14.76
N ALA A 59 -2.98 -9.76 -15.03
CA ALA A 59 -4.06 -10.12 -15.94
C ALA A 59 -5.42 -9.58 -15.49
N HIS A 60 -5.72 -9.66 -14.19
CA HIS A 60 -6.96 -9.12 -13.62
C HIS A 60 -7.06 -7.60 -13.78
N VAL A 61 -6.00 -6.87 -13.42
CA VAL A 61 -5.98 -5.42 -13.54
C VAL A 61 -6.10 -4.96 -15.00
N GLN A 62 -5.47 -5.66 -15.95
CA GLN A 62 -5.65 -5.38 -17.38
C GLN A 62 -7.12 -5.51 -17.82
N GLN A 63 -7.82 -6.55 -17.34
CA GLN A 63 -9.25 -6.72 -17.63
C GLN A 63 -10.08 -5.58 -17.04
N LEU A 64 -9.78 -5.15 -15.80
CA LEU A 64 -10.48 -4.01 -15.18
C LEU A 64 -10.23 -2.69 -15.92
N ILE A 65 -8.99 -2.42 -16.36
CA ILE A 65 -8.65 -1.24 -17.15
C ILE A 65 -9.47 -1.20 -18.45
N ALA A 66 -9.56 -2.33 -19.15
CA ALA A 66 -10.35 -2.43 -20.39
C ALA A 66 -11.84 -2.25 -20.11
N ALA A 67 -12.40 -2.95 -19.12
CA ALA A 67 -13.82 -2.91 -18.77
C ALA A 67 -14.29 -1.51 -18.33
N ARG A 68 -13.41 -0.71 -17.73
CA ARG A 68 -13.71 0.66 -17.27
C ARG A 68 -13.33 1.74 -18.30
N GLY A 69 -12.84 1.38 -19.49
CA GLY A 69 -12.47 2.34 -20.53
C GLY A 69 -11.25 3.22 -20.17
N LEU A 70 -10.36 2.74 -19.31
CA LEU A 70 -9.23 3.50 -18.78
C LEU A 70 -7.91 3.29 -19.54
N ALA A 71 -7.89 2.53 -20.65
CA ALA A 71 -6.68 2.14 -21.38
C ALA A 71 -5.82 3.32 -21.86
N GLY A 72 -6.40 4.50 -22.08
CA GLY A 72 -5.66 5.71 -22.46
C GLY A 72 -4.94 6.43 -21.30
N ARG A 73 -5.23 6.04 -20.05
CA ARG A 73 -4.77 6.75 -18.84
C ARG A 73 -4.13 5.83 -17.81
N VAL A 74 -4.49 4.55 -17.81
CA VAL A 74 -4.01 3.57 -16.83
C VAL A 74 -3.28 2.45 -17.54
N ARG A 75 -2.13 2.07 -17.00
CA ARG A 75 -1.36 0.90 -17.44
C ARG A 75 -0.88 0.09 -16.25
N VAL A 76 -0.82 -1.23 -16.41
CA VAL A 76 -0.19 -2.13 -15.44
C VAL A 76 0.91 -2.93 -16.12
N GLN A 77 2.05 -3.08 -15.46
CA GLN A 77 3.21 -3.81 -15.96
C GLN A 77 3.55 -4.99 -15.05
N LEU A 78 3.85 -6.13 -15.64
CA LEU A 78 4.44 -7.25 -14.91
C LEU A 78 5.93 -7.00 -14.77
N CYS A 79 6.32 -6.33 -13.68
CA CYS A 79 7.67 -5.79 -13.51
C CYS A 79 8.04 -5.74 -12.03
N ASP A 80 9.30 -6.05 -11.74
CA ASP A 80 9.91 -5.76 -10.44
C ASP A 80 10.30 -4.27 -10.38
N TYR A 81 10.11 -3.62 -9.23
CA TYR A 81 10.46 -2.19 -9.07
C TYR A 81 11.93 -1.89 -9.36
N ARG A 82 12.81 -2.89 -9.20
CA ARG A 82 14.26 -2.79 -9.47
C ARG A 82 14.58 -2.71 -10.97
N GLU A 83 13.68 -3.19 -11.79
CA GLU A 83 13.82 -3.29 -13.25
C GLU A 83 13.00 -2.22 -13.99
N LEU A 84 12.17 -1.45 -13.25
CA LEU A 84 11.32 -0.44 -13.85
C LEU A 84 12.16 0.66 -14.50
N GLN A 85 12.05 0.74 -15.82
CA GLN A 85 12.62 1.83 -16.60
C GLN A 85 11.53 2.83 -16.95
N ALA A 86 11.59 4.00 -16.34
CA ALA A 86 10.67 5.09 -16.65
C ALA A 86 11.33 6.08 -17.62
N GLU A 87 10.68 6.34 -18.76
CA GLU A 87 11.16 7.34 -19.73
C GLU A 87 11.28 8.75 -19.11
N LYS A 88 10.42 9.04 -18.16
CA LYS A 88 10.40 10.31 -17.39
C LYS A 88 10.10 9.98 -15.93
N PRO A 89 10.61 10.76 -14.98
CA PRO A 89 10.26 10.62 -13.57
C PRO A 89 8.75 10.76 -13.32
N PHE A 90 8.27 10.24 -12.22
CA PHE A 90 6.90 10.36 -11.75
C PHE A 90 6.74 11.58 -10.85
N ASP A 91 5.56 12.19 -10.88
CA ASP A 91 5.18 13.26 -9.96
C ASP A 91 4.88 12.73 -8.57
N LYS A 92 4.22 11.57 -8.52
CA LYS A 92 3.75 10.93 -7.30
C LYS A 92 3.98 9.42 -7.32
N VAL A 93 4.40 8.89 -6.18
CA VAL A 93 4.57 7.44 -5.99
C VAL A 93 3.83 6.99 -4.74
N ALA A 94 3.08 5.90 -4.85
CA ALA A 94 2.56 5.14 -3.72
C ALA A 94 3.19 3.75 -3.67
N SER A 95 3.37 3.24 -2.47
CA SER A 95 3.69 1.85 -2.21
C SER A 95 2.88 1.38 -1.00
N VAL A 96 1.98 0.42 -1.22
CA VAL A 96 1.00 0.01 -0.21
C VAL A 96 1.10 -1.49 0.06
N GLY A 97 1.59 -1.86 1.27
CA GLY A 97 1.74 -3.26 1.69
C GLY A 97 2.80 -4.01 0.90
N MET A 98 3.88 -3.33 0.48
CA MET A 98 4.93 -3.92 -0.34
C MET A 98 6.29 -3.93 0.38
N PHE A 99 6.64 -2.89 1.13
CA PHE A 99 7.98 -2.76 1.70
C PHE A 99 8.28 -3.86 2.74
N GLU A 100 7.27 -4.48 3.33
CA GLU A 100 7.40 -5.63 4.25
C GLU A 100 8.07 -6.84 3.57
N HIS A 101 7.99 -6.92 2.24
CA HIS A 101 8.63 -7.97 1.43
C HIS A 101 10.04 -7.60 0.97
N VAL A 102 10.50 -6.38 1.21
CA VAL A 102 11.83 -5.91 0.83
C VAL A 102 12.91 -6.45 1.78
N GLY A 103 12.61 -6.47 3.07
CA GLY A 103 13.51 -6.85 4.14
C GLY A 103 14.55 -5.76 4.48
N ARG A 104 15.03 -5.76 5.72
CA ARG A 104 15.96 -4.77 6.29
C ARG A 104 17.19 -4.50 5.42
N ALA A 105 17.84 -5.56 4.97
CA ALA A 105 19.11 -5.44 4.23
C ALA A 105 18.99 -4.70 2.89
N LYS A 106 17.79 -4.61 2.33
CA LYS A 106 17.53 -3.98 1.02
C LYS A 106 16.76 -2.67 1.11
N MET A 107 16.36 -2.24 2.31
CA MET A 107 15.45 -1.11 2.51
C MET A 107 16.04 0.21 1.98
N SER A 108 17.33 0.49 2.29
CA SER A 108 18.00 1.69 1.77
C SER A 108 18.09 1.70 0.24
N ALA A 109 18.37 0.55 -0.38
CA ALA A 109 18.39 0.42 -1.84
C ALA A 109 17.00 0.59 -2.46
N TYR A 110 15.97 0.10 -1.78
CA TYR A 110 14.58 0.29 -2.17
C TYR A 110 14.21 1.78 -2.22
N PHE A 111 14.43 2.52 -1.14
CA PHE A 111 14.11 3.94 -1.12
C PHE A 111 14.97 4.78 -2.06
N ALA A 112 16.24 4.41 -2.28
CA ALA A 112 17.07 5.03 -3.30
C ALA A 112 16.48 4.84 -4.71
N THR A 113 16.00 3.63 -5.04
CA THR A 113 15.32 3.35 -6.30
C THR A 113 14.04 4.19 -6.44
N VAL A 114 13.20 4.21 -5.40
CA VAL A 114 11.96 5.00 -5.40
C VAL A 114 12.24 6.49 -5.58
N ARG A 115 13.25 7.03 -4.87
CA ARG A 115 13.66 8.42 -5.03
C ARG A 115 14.07 8.74 -6.47
N ASN A 116 14.81 7.85 -7.12
CA ASN A 116 15.26 8.04 -8.51
C ASN A 116 14.10 7.99 -9.52
N LEU A 117 12.98 7.36 -9.16
CA LEU A 117 11.75 7.36 -9.97
C LEU A 117 10.93 8.65 -9.82
N LEU A 118 11.15 9.43 -8.74
CA LEU A 118 10.48 10.70 -8.50
C LEU A 118 11.29 11.87 -9.09
N HIS A 119 10.59 12.85 -9.67
CA HIS A 119 11.23 14.12 -9.98
C HIS A 119 11.47 14.95 -8.70
N PRO A 120 12.37 15.93 -8.70
CA PRO A 120 12.49 16.90 -7.60
C PRO A 120 11.16 17.60 -7.33
N GLY A 121 10.74 17.65 -6.06
CA GLY A 121 9.41 18.12 -5.62
C GLY A 121 8.32 17.04 -5.63
N GLY A 122 8.59 15.86 -6.17
CA GLY A 122 7.66 14.74 -6.17
C GLY A 122 7.40 14.14 -4.78
N LEU A 123 6.23 13.54 -4.58
CA LEU A 123 5.80 12.97 -3.29
C LEU A 123 5.77 11.44 -3.34
N LEU A 124 6.27 10.83 -2.27
CA LEU A 124 6.16 9.39 -1.97
C LEU A 124 5.22 9.19 -0.77
N LEU A 125 4.25 8.30 -0.89
CA LEU A 125 3.53 7.73 0.24
C LEU A 125 3.88 6.25 0.37
N ASN A 126 4.57 5.89 1.46
CA ASN A 126 4.87 4.52 1.84
C ASN A 126 3.90 4.08 2.94
N HIS A 127 3.08 3.07 2.67
CA HIS A 127 2.07 2.56 3.59
C HIS A 127 2.32 1.09 3.85
N GLY A 128 2.46 0.70 5.11
CA GLY A 128 2.63 -0.71 5.44
C GLY A 128 2.71 -1.01 6.92
N ILE A 129 2.78 -2.30 7.21
CA ILE A 129 2.83 -2.84 8.57
C ILE A 129 4.24 -2.64 9.13
N THR A 130 4.29 -2.19 10.39
CA THR A 130 5.53 -1.98 11.12
C THR A 130 5.53 -2.75 12.43
N ALA A 131 6.71 -3.10 12.93
CA ALA A 131 6.87 -3.68 14.24
C ALA A 131 6.47 -2.68 15.34
N GLY A 132 5.89 -3.18 16.43
CA GLY A 132 5.57 -2.37 17.61
C GLY A 132 6.78 -1.99 18.47
N GLY A 133 7.88 -2.78 18.39
CA GLY A 133 9.13 -2.56 19.12
C GLY A 133 10.30 -2.21 18.21
N VAL A 134 11.27 -1.44 18.73
CA VAL A 134 12.46 -1.00 17.99
C VAL A 134 13.46 -2.13 17.74
N ASP A 135 13.51 -3.12 18.63
CA ASP A 135 14.47 -4.22 18.60
C ASP A 135 14.07 -5.35 17.64
N ASN A 136 13.03 -5.16 16.87
CA ASN A 136 12.49 -6.17 15.94
C ASN A 136 12.18 -7.51 16.64
N ALA A 137 11.80 -7.46 17.91
CA ALA A 137 11.43 -8.64 18.67
C ALA A 137 10.27 -9.36 17.95
N GLN A 138 10.31 -10.68 17.98
CA GLN A 138 9.25 -11.51 17.41
C GLN A 138 7.89 -11.12 17.98
N LEU A 139 6.87 -11.21 17.15
CA LEU A 139 5.49 -11.07 17.58
C LEU A 139 5.20 -12.05 18.71
N GLY A 140 4.50 -11.59 19.74
CA GLY A 140 4.22 -12.39 20.93
C GLY A 140 3.53 -13.74 20.64
N ALA A 141 3.67 -14.67 21.56
CA ALA A 141 3.03 -16.00 21.54
C ALA A 141 3.30 -16.88 20.30
N GLY A 142 4.49 -16.76 19.70
CA GLY A 142 4.88 -17.54 18.50
C GLY A 142 4.18 -17.11 17.20
N MET A 143 3.47 -15.98 17.22
CA MET A 143 2.75 -15.47 16.04
C MET A 143 3.70 -15.11 14.90
N GLY A 144 4.90 -14.62 15.21
CA GLY A 144 5.93 -14.30 14.21
C GLY A 144 6.35 -15.53 13.43
N ASP A 145 6.73 -16.61 14.12
CA ASP A 145 7.14 -17.86 13.50
C ASP A 145 6.02 -18.48 12.66
N PHE A 146 4.78 -18.40 13.17
CA PHE A 146 3.62 -18.87 12.43
C PHE A 146 3.38 -18.07 11.12
N ILE A 147 3.45 -16.74 11.16
CA ILE A 147 3.27 -15.89 9.98
C ILE A 147 4.38 -16.17 8.96
N GLU A 148 5.64 -16.25 9.40
CA GLU A 148 6.76 -16.55 8.53
C GLU A 148 6.64 -17.92 7.88
N GLN A 149 6.24 -18.94 8.64
CA GLN A 149 6.17 -20.30 8.13
C GLN A 149 4.98 -20.55 7.19
N TYR A 150 3.82 -19.93 7.43
CA TYR A 150 2.57 -20.31 6.77
C TYR A 150 1.90 -19.23 5.94
N ILE A 151 2.22 -17.96 6.13
CA ILE A 151 1.48 -16.84 5.52
C ILE A 151 2.39 -15.99 4.62
N PHE A 152 3.49 -15.46 5.15
CA PHE A 152 4.42 -14.58 4.45
C PHE A 152 5.88 -15.02 4.65
N PRO A 153 6.32 -16.10 3.97
CA PRO A 153 7.70 -16.54 4.06
C PRO A 153 8.69 -15.44 3.67
N GLY A 154 9.67 -15.17 4.53
CA GLY A 154 10.69 -14.14 4.32
C GLY A 154 10.21 -12.70 4.52
N GLY A 155 8.99 -12.49 5.02
CA GLY A 155 8.50 -11.17 5.42
C GLY A 155 9.17 -10.69 6.70
N GLU A 156 9.60 -9.43 6.74
CA GLU A 156 10.24 -8.82 7.91
C GLU A 156 9.54 -7.50 8.25
N LEU A 157 9.07 -7.38 9.50
CA LEU A 157 8.50 -6.13 9.99
C LEU A 157 9.57 -5.28 10.65
N LEU A 158 9.74 -4.07 10.15
CA LEU A 158 10.63 -3.06 10.72
C LEU A 158 9.83 -2.09 11.58
N HIS A 159 10.45 -1.58 12.66
CA HIS A 159 9.87 -0.46 13.39
C HIS A 159 9.83 0.80 12.50
N ALA A 160 8.82 1.64 12.68
CA ALA A 160 8.63 2.86 11.88
C ALA A 160 9.88 3.75 11.83
N SER A 161 10.63 3.87 12.93
CA SER A 161 11.87 4.67 12.99
C SER A 161 12.95 4.15 12.05
N ALA A 162 13.09 2.83 11.87
CA ALA A 162 14.05 2.26 10.94
C ALA A 162 13.66 2.57 9.48
N VAL A 163 12.37 2.45 9.15
CA VAL A 163 11.86 2.78 7.82
C VAL A 163 12.10 4.27 7.51
N LEU A 164 11.75 5.17 8.44
CA LEU A 164 11.97 6.62 8.29
C LEU A 164 13.46 6.96 8.17
N HIS A 165 14.33 6.26 8.93
CA HIS A 165 15.77 6.42 8.82
C HIS A 165 16.29 6.07 7.41
N ASP A 166 15.85 4.93 6.85
CA ASP A 166 16.26 4.51 5.51
C ASP A 166 15.71 5.45 4.41
N MET A 167 14.50 5.99 4.58
CA MET A 167 13.96 7.01 3.70
C MET A 167 14.83 8.28 3.73
N ALA A 168 15.22 8.75 4.92
CA ALA A 168 16.07 9.92 5.08
C ALA A 168 17.48 9.67 4.50
N GLN A 169 18.07 8.50 4.72
CA GLN A 169 19.36 8.12 4.11
C GLN A 169 19.31 8.10 2.57
N ALA A 170 18.16 7.73 2.00
CA ALA A 170 17.94 7.82 0.56
C ALA A 170 17.81 9.26 0.05
N GLY A 171 17.81 10.27 0.92
CA GLY A 171 17.69 11.68 0.57
C GLY A 171 16.24 12.14 0.36
N LEU A 172 15.27 11.42 0.93
CA LEU A 172 13.88 11.85 1.02
C LEU A 172 13.67 12.68 2.29
N GLU A 173 12.87 13.74 2.21
CA GLU A 173 12.48 14.55 3.37
C GLU A 173 11.11 14.12 3.87
N MET A 174 11.02 13.75 5.16
CA MET A 174 9.79 13.32 5.80
C MET A 174 8.88 14.52 6.07
N VAL A 175 7.63 14.46 5.62
CA VAL A 175 6.67 15.55 5.80
C VAL A 175 5.47 15.16 6.65
N ASP A 176 5.12 13.86 6.71
CA ASP A 176 4.04 13.36 7.56
C ASP A 176 4.22 11.87 7.90
N THR A 177 3.75 11.47 9.09
CA THR A 177 3.67 10.07 9.50
C THR A 177 2.43 9.86 10.35
N GLU A 178 1.53 8.98 9.90
CA GLU A 178 0.28 8.68 10.59
C GLU A 178 0.21 7.19 10.95
N ASN A 179 -0.18 6.90 12.19
CA ASN A 179 -0.38 5.53 12.68
C ASN A 179 -1.86 5.15 12.59
N LEU A 180 -2.16 4.21 11.70
CA LEU A 180 -3.51 3.70 11.44
C LEU A 180 -3.78 2.34 12.10
N ARG A 181 -3.01 1.95 13.09
CA ARG A 181 -3.13 0.68 13.82
C ARG A 181 -4.57 0.35 14.25
N PRO A 182 -5.34 1.28 14.87
CA PRO A 182 -6.70 0.97 15.32
C PRO A 182 -7.66 0.64 14.18
N HIS A 183 -7.43 1.21 13.00
CA HIS A 183 -8.24 0.94 11.80
C HIS A 183 -7.99 -0.48 11.27
N TYR A 184 -6.72 -0.91 11.29
CA TYR A 184 -6.36 -2.20 10.71
C TYR A 184 -6.80 -3.38 11.59
N ALA A 185 -6.79 -3.23 12.91
CA ALA A 185 -7.39 -4.20 13.83
C ALA A 185 -8.86 -4.48 13.47
N ARG A 186 -9.65 -3.43 13.24
CA ARG A 186 -11.06 -3.57 12.82
C ARG A 186 -11.21 -4.22 11.44
N THR A 187 -10.32 -3.92 10.51
CA THR A 187 -10.31 -4.54 9.18
C THR A 187 -10.08 -6.04 9.27
N LEU A 188 -9.10 -6.46 10.06
CA LEU A 188 -8.80 -7.88 10.26
C LEU A 188 -9.93 -8.64 10.97
N TRP A 189 -10.58 -8.02 11.97
CA TRP A 189 -11.78 -8.61 12.57
C TRP A 189 -12.91 -8.75 11.57
N ALA A 190 -13.15 -7.74 10.72
CA ALA A 190 -14.18 -7.82 9.68
C ALA A 190 -13.87 -8.93 8.65
N TRP A 191 -12.61 -9.15 8.30
CA TRP A 191 -12.20 -10.27 7.45
C TRP A 191 -12.34 -11.62 8.16
N SER A 192 -12.01 -11.69 9.45
CA SER A 192 -12.20 -12.89 10.27
C SER A 192 -13.67 -13.27 10.31
N ASP A 193 -14.56 -12.33 10.63
CA ASP A 193 -16.00 -12.55 10.69
C ASP A 193 -16.58 -12.99 9.33
N ALA A 194 -16.12 -12.36 8.23
CA ALA A 194 -16.54 -12.74 6.89
C ALA A 194 -16.08 -14.15 6.52
N LEU A 195 -14.86 -14.56 6.89
CA LEU A 195 -14.37 -15.91 6.67
C LEU A 195 -15.16 -16.93 7.50
N GLU A 196 -15.43 -16.64 8.78
CA GLU A 196 -16.23 -17.53 9.66
C GLU A 196 -17.66 -17.71 9.12
N ALA A 197 -18.26 -16.65 8.57
CA ALA A 197 -19.58 -16.72 7.95
C ALA A 197 -19.60 -17.51 6.61
N ALA A 198 -18.44 -17.69 5.98
CA ALA A 198 -18.30 -18.32 4.65
C ALA A 198 -17.33 -19.52 4.66
N LEU A 199 -17.20 -20.25 5.78
CA LEU A 199 -16.22 -21.35 5.92
C LEU A 199 -16.40 -22.44 4.88
N GLU A 200 -17.63 -22.91 4.63
CA GLU A 200 -17.86 -23.98 3.66
C GLU A 200 -17.61 -23.52 2.21
N PRO A 201 -18.10 -22.38 1.72
CA PRO A 201 -17.69 -21.83 0.44
C PRO A 201 -16.18 -21.67 0.29
N ALA A 202 -15.50 -21.14 1.31
CA ALA A 202 -14.03 -20.98 1.29
C ALA A 202 -13.32 -22.35 1.20
N ARG A 203 -13.80 -23.34 1.94
CA ARG A 203 -13.29 -24.72 1.88
C ARG A 203 -13.44 -25.30 0.48
N GLN A 204 -14.59 -25.13 -0.16
CA GLN A 204 -14.83 -25.66 -1.52
C GLN A 204 -13.88 -25.04 -2.55
N VAL A 205 -13.61 -23.72 -2.48
CA VAL A 205 -12.63 -23.06 -3.33
C VAL A 205 -11.23 -23.63 -3.15
N LEU A 206 -10.82 -23.86 -1.90
CA LEU A 206 -9.51 -24.44 -1.59
C LEU A 206 -9.42 -25.91 -2.03
N LEU A 207 -10.47 -26.72 -1.82
CA LEU A 207 -10.56 -28.11 -2.25
C LEU A 207 -10.34 -28.26 -3.76
N ALA A 208 -10.96 -27.40 -4.54
CA ALA A 208 -10.82 -27.41 -6.00
C ALA A 208 -9.38 -27.16 -6.48
N GLN A 209 -8.57 -26.50 -5.68
CA GLN A 209 -7.20 -26.11 -6.04
C GLN A 209 -6.12 -27.01 -5.43
N THR A 210 -6.32 -27.55 -4.22
CA THR A 210 -5.22 -28.12 -3.43
C THR A 210 -5.47 -29.54 -2.89
N GLY A 211 -6.70 -30.03 -2.95
CA GLY A 211 -7.13 -31.28 -2.33
C GLY A 211 -7.45 -31.12 -0.82
N PRO A 212 -8.07 -32.15 -0.18
CA PRO A 212 -8.74 -32.01 1.12
C PRO A 212 -7.79 -31.63 2.27
N GLU A 213 -6.67 -32.33 2.41
CA GLU A 213 -5.74 -32.10 3.54
C GLU A 213 -5.12 -30.71 3.51
N ARG A 214 -4.70 -30.25 2.31
CA ARG A 214 -4.12 -28.92 2.13
C ARG A 214 -5.17 -27.82 2.28
N ALA A 215 -6.40 -28.06 1.79
CA ALA A 215 -7.51 -27.12 1.94
C ALA A 215 -7.83 -26.88 3.43
N ASP A 216 -7.97 -27.94 4.22
CA ASP A 216 -8.26 -27.83 5.65
C ASP A 216 -7.11 -27.19 6.42
N LYS A 217 -5.86 -27.48 6.06
CA LYS A 217 -4.68 -26.82 6.64
C LYS A 217 -4.64 -25.33 6.33
N ALA A 218 -4.86 -24.95 5.08
CA ALA A 218 -4.90 -23.56 4.64
C ALA A 218 -6.01 -22.78 5.36
N LEU A 219 -7.22 -23.36 5.44
CA LEU A 219 -8.35 -22.72 6.11
C LEU A 219 -8.06 -22.46 7.60
N ARG A 220 -7.49 -23.44 8.31
CA ARG A 220 -7.07 -23.26 9.71
C ARG A 220 -6.01 -22.19 9.85
N ALA A 221 -5.03 -22.15 8.91
CA ALA A 221 -3.98 -21.15 8.93
C ALA A 221 -4.55 -19.74 8.74
N TYR A 222 -5.46 -19.53 7.78
CA TYR A 222 -6.09 -18.23 7.57
C TYR A 222 -6.95 -17.76 8.74
N ARG A 223 -7.72 -18.66 9.37
CA ARG A 223 -8.50 -18.35 10.58
C ARG A 223 -7.60 -17.86 11.71
N LEU A 224 -6.51 -18.59 11.98
CA LEU A 224 -5.55 -18.22 13.02
C LEU A 224 -4.83 -16.91 12.66
N TYR A 225 -4.44 -16.72 11.39
CA TYR A 225 -3.79 -15.52 10.90
C TYR A 225 -4.65 -14.28 11.10
N LEU A 226 -5.91 -14.30 10.67
CA LEU A 226 -6.79 -13.13 10.73
C LEU A 226 -7.07 -12.73 12.19
N ALA A 227 -7.48 -13.66 13.04
CA ALA A 227 -7.77 -13.37 14.45
C ALA A 227 -6.49 -13.00 15.23
N GLY A 228 -5.39 -13.75 15.03
CA GLY A 228 -4.11 -13.47 15.68
C GLY A 228 -3.51 -12.13 15.28
N SER A 229 -3.60 -11.77 14.00
CA SER A 229 -3.14 -10.47 13.52
C SER A 229 -4.01 -9.33 14.06
N ALA A 230 -5.34 -9.49 14.07
CA ALA A 230 -6.24 -8.50 14.67
C ALA A 230 -5.86 -8.22 16.13
N LEU A 231 -5.66 -9.27 16.92
CA LEU A 231 -5.19 -9.16 18.30
C LEU A 231 -3.81 -8.51 18.40
N GLY A 232 -2.88 -8.85 17.49
CA GLY A 232 -1.54 -8.26 17.41
C GLY A 232 -1.59 -6.74 17.24
N PHE A 233 -2.47 -6.25 16.36
CA PHE A 233 -2.71 -4.81 16.20
C PHE A 233 -3.38 -4.19 17.44
N GLU A 234 -4.36 -4.85 18.07
CA GLU A 234 -4.98 -4.36 19.29
C GLU A 234 -3.98 -4.23 20.44
N ARG A 235 -3.09 -5.20 20.59
CA ARG A 235 -2.08 -5.25 21.64
C ARG A 235 -0.84 -4.38 21.37
N GLY A 236 -0.74 -3.80 20.16
CA GLY A 236 0.39 -2.97 19.79
C GLY A 236 1.68 -3.73 19.46
N TRP A 237 1.58 -5.04 19.19
CA TRP A 237 2.71 -5.85 18.69
C TRP A 237 3.09 -5.46 17.27
N MET A 238 2.10 -4.99 16.52
CA MET A 238 2.23 -4.43 15.17
C MET A 238 1.52 -3.09 15.08
N ALA A 239 1.95 -2.26 14.17
CA ALA A 239 1.28 -1.02 13.79
C ALA A 239 1.16 -0.94 12.26
N LEU A 240 0.40 0.03 11.78
CA LEU A 240 0.26 0.34 10.37
C LEU A 240 0.56 1.82 10.19
N HIS A 241 1.55 2.15 9.37
CA HIS A 241 1.92 3.53 9.15
C HIS A 241 1.73 3.96 7.69
N GLN A 242 1.28 5.19 7.52
CA GLN A 242 1.43 5.95 6.29
C GLN A 242 2.53 6.98 6.51
N MET A 243 3.59 6.88 5.71
CA MET A 243 4.78 7.74 5.78
C MET A 243 4.85 8.53 4.49
N LEU A 244 4.66 9.85 4.57
CA LEU A 244 4.70 10.76 3.44
C LEU A 244 6.04 11.46 3.41
N ALA A 245 6.69 11.45 2.26
CA ALA A 245 7.97 12.11 2.03
C ALA A 245 7.97 12.87 0.70
N VAL A 246 8.82 13.87 0.60
CA VAL A 246 9.11 14.59 -0.65
C VAL A 246 10.51 14.24 -1.12
N HIS A 247 10.70 14.16 -2.47
CA HIS A 247 12.02 14.22 -3.08
C HIS A 247 12.43 15.70 -3.13
N PRO A 248 13.32 16.18 -2.22
CA PRO A 248 13.64 17.60 -2.16
C PRO A 248 14.39 18.05 -3.42
N ASP A 249 14.21 19.30 -3.78
CA ASP A 249 15.04 19.98 -4.77
C ASP A 249 16.26 20.57 -4.05
N GLY A 250 17.45 20.28 -4.57
CA GLY A 250 18.71 20.68 -3.95
C GLY A 250 19.32 19.56 -3.08
N ASN A 251 20.31 19.92 -2.28
CA ASN A 251 21.11 18.97 -1.50
C ASN A 251 21.13 19.38 -0.02
N MET A 252 20.69 18.48 0.85
CA MET A 252 20.72 18.70 2.31
C MET A 252 22.13 18.91 2.85
N GLY A 253 23.11 18.14 2.36
CA GLY A 253 24.50 18.22 2.83
C GLY A 253 25.22 19.53 2.48
N SER A 254 24.83 20.20 1.40
CA SER A 254 25.35 21.50 1.01
C SER A 254 24.52 22.68 1.49
N GLY A 255 23.40 22.44 2.18
CA GLY A 255 22.49 23.48 2.64
C GLY A 255 21.70 24.17 1.52
N THR A 256 21.60 23.56 0.33
CA THR A 256 20.91 24.11 -0.82
C THR A 256 19.49 23.56 -1.00
N LEU A 257 18.92 22.94 0.03
CA LEU A 257 17.58 22.38 0.00
C LEU A 257 16.52 23.51 -0.15
N THR A 258 15.73 23.47 -1.20
CA THR A 258 14.72 24.50 -1.48
C THR A 258 13.33 23.96 -1.80
N GLY A 259 13.22 22.73 -2.31
CA GLY A 259 11.99 22.22 -2.90
C GLY A 259 10.90 21.81 -1.93
N ALA A 260 11.25 21.35 -0.72
CA ALA A 260 10.29 20.84 0.25
C ALA A 260 9.24 21.88 0.67
N GLN A 261 9.64 23.13 0.87
CA GLN A 261 8.74 24.22 1.27
C GLN A 261 7.70 24.56 0.20
N SER A 262 8.00 24.43 -1.06
CA SER A 262 7.07 24.72 -2.15
C SER A 262 6.14 23.54 -2.47
N ALA A 263 6.56 22.32 -2.21
CA ALA A 263 5.78 21.12 -2.49
C ALA A 263 4.78 20.78 -1.37
N TYR A 264 5.00 21.27 -0.14
CA TYR A 264 4.25 20.93 1.05
C TYR A 264 3.52 22.15 1.64
N PRO A 265 2.18 22.09 1.83
CA PRO A 265 1.42 23.21 2.38
C PRO A 265 1.69 23.40 3.88
N PHE A 266 1.53 24.64 4.37
CA PHE A 266 1.71 24.98 5.79
C PHE A 266 0.65 24.37 6.71
N THR A 267 -0.53 24.04 6.18
CA THR A 267 -1.61 23.37 6.93
C THR A 267 -1.85 21.98 6.39
N ARG A 268 -2.45 21.11 7.20
CA ARG A 268 -2.77 19.73 6.85
C ARG A 268 -4.25 19.53 6.51
N ASP A 269 -5.01 20.61 6.38
CA ASP A 269 -6.46 20.56 6.14
C ASP A 269 -6.81 19.78 4.89
N TYR A 270 -5.99 19.84 3.84
CA TYR A 270 -6.16 19.10 2.59
C TYR A 270 -6.23 17.58 2.77
N ILE A 271 -5.66 17.02 3.85
CA ILE A 271 -5.70 15.58 4.15
C ILE A 271 -7.11 15.16 4.59
N TYR A 272 -7.83 16.04 5.26
CA TYR A 272 -9.10 15.72 5.93
C TYR A 272 -10.33 16.35 5.25
N THR A 273 -10.16 17.32 4.35
CA THR A 273 -11.24 17.89 3.55
C THR A 273 -11.58 16.94 2.40
N GLU A 274 -12.87 16.73 2.14
CA GLU A 274 -13.31 15.98 0.96
C GLU A 274 -12.84 16.71 -0.31
N ALA A 275 -12.33 15.94 -1.29
CA ALA A 275 -12.03 16.52 -2.59
C ALA A 275 -13.30 17.14 -3.18
N PRO A 276 -13.23 18.30 -3.85
CA PRO A 276 -14.39 18.87 -4.51
C PRO A 276 -14.91 17.83 -5.52
N THR A 277 -16.17 17.44 -5.35
CA THR A 277 -16.88 16.48 -6.20
C THR A 277 -16.92 17.04 -7.62
N SER A 278 -16.00 16.64 -8.47
CA SER A 278 -16.03 16.93 -9.89
C SER A 278 -16.91 15.90 -10.58
N CYS A 279 -18.05 16.39 -11.03
CA CYS A 279 -18.93 15.84 -12.08
C CYS A 279 -19.54 14.46 -11.81
N SER A 280 -20.80 14.50 -11.41
CA SER A 280 -21.76 13.38 -11.43
C SER A 280 -21.94 12.86 -12.86
N THR A 281 -21.37 11.70 -13.16
CA THR A 281 -21.97 10.80 -14.16
C THR A 281 -22.44 9.56 -13.41
N ASN A 282 -23.76 9.42 -13.34
CA ASN A 282 -24.44 8.26 -12.79
C ASN A 282 -24.02 6.99 -13.53
N SER A 283 -23.18 6.20 -12.90
CA SER A 283 -23.08 4.77 -13.18
C SER A 283 -22.62 4.08 -11.88
N ASN A 284 -23.49 3.26 -11.34
CA ASN A 284 -23.25 2.44 -10.16
C ASN A 284 -22.08 1.49 -10.45
N PRO A 285 -20.91 1.64 -9.84
CA PRO A 285 -19.83 0.70 -10.06
C PRO A 285 -20.10 -0.59 -9.27
N ALA A 286 -19.76 -1.72 -9.88
CA ALA A 286 -19.75 -3.01 -9.21
C ALA A 286 -18.81 -2.97 -7.98
N PRO A 287 -19.13 -3.69 -6.89
CA PRO A 287 -18.31 -3.70 -5.68
C PRO A 287 -16.90 -4.21 -5.99
N LEU A 288 -15.89 -3.53 -5.42
CA LEU A 288 -14.49 -3.92 -5.49
C LEU A 288 -14.30 -5.30 -4.84
N PRO A 289 -13.51 -6.21 -5.44
CA PRO A 289 -13.14 -7.45 -4.77
C PRO A 289 -12.30 -7.13 -3.53
N ILE A 290 -12.69 -7.75 -2.42
CA ILE A 290 -12.03 -7.68 -1.11
C ILE A 290 -10.75 -8.48 -1.12
#